data_530de38dcedcca4df59a078313f11a88
#
_entry.id   530de38dcedcca4df59a078313f11a88
#
_cell.length_a   1.000
_cell.length_b   1.000
_cell.length_c   1.000
_cell.angle_alpha   90.00
_cell.angle_beta   90.00
_cell.angle_gamma   90.00
#
_symmetry.space_group_name_H-M   'P 1'
#
loop_
_entity.id
_entity.type
_entity.pdbx_description
1 polymer ?
#
loop_
_entity_poly.entity_id
_entity_poly.type
_entity_poly.pdbx_seq_one_letter_code
_entity_poly.pdbx_strand_id
1 'polypeptide(L)'
;MCSPQFRQIPDVPGRHTALWPKDGVQFLRHSGRDSGPSGSAIAKVKVRDPLSLHDSFRAPSHSPTFVEAAPIAIGLDKIRAMIAMRSLAVFDLGGVLIDWNPRHLYRKLFDGDEKAMEHFLATVCTPSWNAQQDAGRTFADACASVRLAHPRQARLIDAWFERYDEMLAGPILGTVDLLAELRARGVPLYALSDWSAETFPVALKRFEFLRWFRGVLISGQVGLLKPDPHFFQLFLETFGIDPARAIYIDDRKPNVAAAAAFGMEGILFTDPPALRAELVRVGLIPG
;
A
#
# COMPACT_ATOMS: atom_id res chain seq x y z
N MET A 1 -11.54 2.61 -29.43
CA MET A 1 -11.73 1.96 -28.12
C MET A 1 -10.67 0.87 -27.99
N CYS A 2 -9.49 1.20 -27.41
CA CYS A 2 -8.42 0.22 -27.20
C CYS A 2 -8.52 -0.31 -25.78
N SER A 3 -8.78 -1.61 -25.65
CA SER A 3 -8.72 -2.32 -24.37
C SER A 3 -7.27 -2.34 -23.86
N PRO A 4 -7.01 -2.08 -22.57
CA PRO A 4 -5.67 -2.18 -22.02
C PRO A 4 -5.21 -3.66 -22.04
N GLN A 5 -4.03 -3.90 -22.62
CA GLN A 5 -3.37 -5.21 -22.56
C GLN A 5 -2.67 -5.38 -21.22
N PHE A 6 -2.96 -6.44 -20.52
CA PHE A 6 -2.33 -6.81 -19.24
C PHE A 6 -1.21 -7.84 -19.48
N ARG A 7 -0.05 -7.64 -18.80
CA ARG A 7 0.98 -8.68 -18.69
C ARG A 7 0.66 -9.58 -17.50
N GLN A 8 0.59 -10.89 -17.72
CA GLN A 8 0.50 -11.89 -16.67
C GLN A 8 1.91 -12.16 -16.12
N ILE A 9 2.03 -12.14 -14.78
CA ILE A 9 3.19 -12.71 -14.08
C ILE A 9 2.93 -14.21 -13.95
N PRO A 10 3.95 -15.09 -14.06
CA PRO A 10 3.75 -16.53 -13.95
C PRO A 10 3.08 -16.92 -12.64
N ASP A 11 2.06 -17.78 -12.72
CA ASP A 11 1.35 -18.31 -11.57
C ASP A 11 2.29 -19.06 -10.62
N VAL A 12 2.37 -18.60 -9.39
CA VAL A 12 2.92 -19.37 -8.28
C VAL A 12 1.72 -20.01 -7.56
N PRO A 13 1.62 -21.35 -7.47
CA PRO A 13 0.48 -22.01 -6.84
C PRO A 13 0.25 -21.50 -5.41
N GLY A 14 -0.99 -21.02 -5.14
CA GLY A 14 -1.41 -20.54 -3.82
C GLY A 14 -1.19 -19.05 -3.53
N ARG A 15 -0.79 -18.23 -4.49
CA ARG A 15 -0.62 -16.77 -4.34
C ARG A 15 -1.55 -15.99 -5.25
N HIS A 16 -2.00 -14.84 -4.78
CA HIS A 16 -2.85 -13.91 -5.51
C HIS A 16 -2.12 -13.35 -6.74
N THR A 17 -2.76 -13.41 -7.91
CA THR A 17 -2.20 -12.84 -9.14
C THR A 17 -2.30 -11.32 -9.13
N ALA A 18 -1.16 -10.64 -9.25
CA ALA A 18 -1.11 -9.19 -9.46
C ALA A 18 -1.33 -8.88 -10.94
N LEU A 19 -2.32 -8.05 -11.28
CA LEU A 19 -2.55 -7.57 -12.64
C LEU A 19 -1.97 -6.16 -12.79
N TRP A 20 -1.07 -6.03 -13.76
CA TRP A 20 -0.37 -4.79 -14.05
C TRP A 20 -0.99 -4.08 -15.26
N PRO A 21 -1.49 -2.84 -15.15
CA PRO A 21 -1.64 -1.95 -16.31
C PRO A 21 -0.25 -1.48 -16.76
N LYS A 22 -0.01 -1.37 -18.05
CA LYS A 22 1.28 -0.92 -18.62
C LYS A 22 1.74 0.46 -18.15
N ASP A 23 0.89 1.16 -17.39
CA ASP A 23 1.05 2.56 -16.94
C ASP A 23 1.46 2.69 -15.45
N GLY A 24 1.89 1.62 -14.79
CA GLY A 24 2.72 1.72 -13.59
C GLY A 24 2.07 1.47 -12.22
N VAL A 25 0.76 1.21 -12.08
CA VAL A 25 0.15 0.90 -10.77
C VAL A 25 -0.22 -0.57 -10.66
N GLN A 26 0.26 -1.25 -9.60
CA GLN A 26 0.02 -2.67 -9.36
C GLN A 26 -1.22 -2.88 -8.47
N PHE A 27 -2.20 -3.66 -8.94
CA PHE A 27 -3.38 -4.06 -8.19
C PHE A 27 -3.46 -5.57 -8.03
N LEU A 28 -3.77 -6.05 -6.82
CA LEU A 28 -4.06 -7.46 -6.56
C LEU A 28 -5.53 -7.77 -6.86
N ARG A 29 -5.79 -8.82 -7.63
CA ARG A 29 -7.14 -9.40 -7.77
C ARG A 29 -7.21 -10.75 -7.08
N HIS A 30 -8.28 -10.97 -6.35
CA HIS A 30 -8.64 -12.29 -5.84
C HIS A 30 -9.19 -13.13 -7.00
N SER A 31 -8.54 -14.23 -7.36
CA SER A 31 -9.16 -15.27 -8.18
C SER A 31 -9.99 -16.15 -7.26
N GLY A 32 -11.31 -15.93 -7.27
CA GLY A 32 -12.25 -16.81 -6.57
C GLY A 32 -12.24 -18.20 -7.14
N ARG A 33 -11.90 -19.14 -6.33
CA ARG A 33 -12.30 -20.54 -6.19
C ARG A 33 -12.51 -21.43 -7.41
N ASP A 34 -11.86 -22.59 -7.32
CA ASP A 34 -12.64 -23.82 -7.29
C ASP A 34 -11.97 -24.87 -6.40
N SER A 35 -12.81 -25.52 -5.60
CA SER A 35 -12.49 -26.51 -4.60
C SER A 35 -12.40 -27.92 -5.21
N GLY A 36 -11.36 -28.68 -4.83
CA GLY A 36 -11.33 -30.14 -5.00
C GLY A 36 -9.95 -30.73 -4.67
N PRO A 37 -9.92 -31.85 -3.92
CA PRO A 37 -8.70 -32.30 -3.27
C PRO A 37 -7.93 -33.34 -4.11
N SER A 38 -6.60 -33.35 -4.00
CA SER A 38 -5.79 -34.55 -3.80
C SER A 38 -4.38 -34.46 -4.38
N GLY A 39 -3.41 -35.01 -3.64
CA GLY A 39 -2.27 -35.69 -4.20
C GLY A 39 -0.90 -35.03 -4.02
N SER A 40 -0.22 -35.46 -2.97
CA SER A 40 1.21 -35.25 -2.72
C SER A 40 2.10 -35.76 -3.87
N ALA A 41 3.09 -34.97 -4.26
CA ALA A 41 4.34 -35.49 -4.82
C ALA A 41 5.49 -34.52 -4.55
N ILE A 42 6.39 -34.94 -3.68
CA ILE A 42 7.66 -34.26 -3.38
C ILE A 42 8.66 -34.67 -4.48
N ALA A 43 9.09 -33.72 -5.31
CA ALA A 43 10.19 -33.92 -6.24
C ALA A 43 11.48 -33.33 -5.64
N LYS A 44 12.42 -34.19 -5.31
CA LYS A 44 13.79 -33.87 -4.88
C LYS A 44 14.59 -33.35 -6.07
N VAL A 45 15.07 -32.10 -6.00
CA VAL A 45 16.06 -31.57 -6.94
C VAL A 45 17.45 -31.84 -6.40
N LYS A 46 18.23 -32.53 -7.22
CA LYS A 46 19.63 -32.96 -6.98
C LYS A 46 20.55 -31.80 -7.40
N VAL A 47 21.30 -31.26 -6.45
CA VAL A 47 22.37 -30.28 -6.70
C VAL A 47 23.57 -31.01 -7.23
N ARG A 48 24.16 -30.58 -8.34
CA ARG A 48 25.44 -31.05 -8.88
C ARG A 48 26.57 -30.13 -8.43
N ASP A 49 27.60 -30.71 -7.84
CA ASP A 49 28.87 -30.06 -7.55
C ASP A 49 29.64 -29.73 -8.83
N PRO A 50 30.35 -28.61 -8.90
CA PRO A 50 31.33 -28.33 -9.93
C PRO A 50 32.74 -28.39 -9.37
N LEU A 51 33.42 -29.54 -9.50
CA LEU A 51 34.88 -29.59 -9.42
C LEU A 51 35.38 -30.61 -10.44
N SER A 52 36.05 -30.11 -11.47
CA SER A 52 37.31 -30.60 -12.02
C SER A 52 37.46 -30.23 -13.50
N LEU A 53 38.38 -29.36 -13.79
CA LEU A 53 39.18 -29.38 -15.02
C LEU A 53 40.51 -28.70 -14.73
N HIS A 54 41.52 -29.51 -14.50
CA HIS A 54 42.93 -29.16 -14.72
C HIS A 54 43.13 -29.06 -16.24
N ASP A 55 43.67 -27.95 -16.74
CA ASP A 55 44.66 -28.04 -17.80
C ASP A 55 45.54 -26.77 -17.86
N SER A 56 46.77 -27.05 -18.20
CA SER A 56 47.99 -26.26 -18.14
C SER A 56 48.00 -25.09 -19.12
N PHE A 57 48.24 -23.88 -18.65
CA PHE A 57 48.75 -22.80 -19.51
C PHE A 57 49.97 -22.12 -18.89
N ARG A 58 51.10 -22.21 -19.64
CA ARG A 58 52.40 -21.63 -19.35
C ARG A 58 52.37 -20.12 -19.62
N ALA A 59 52.70 -19.30 -18.63
CA ALA A 59 52.71 -17.83 -18.71
C ALA A 59 53.99 -17.31 -19.37
N PRO A 60 53.95 -16.23 -20.19
CA PRO A 60 55.08 -15.44 -20.56
C PRO A 60 55.44 -14.40 -19.48
N SER A 61 56.71 -14.34 -19.16
CA SER A 61 57.33 -13.40 -18.22
C SER A 61 57.37 -11.98 -18.78
N HIS A 62 56.46 -11.13 -18.39
CA HIS A 62 56.62 -9.66 -18.38
C HIS A 62 55.88 -9.13 -17.15
N SER A 63 56.66 -8.57 -16.22
CA SER A 63 56.16 -7.89 -15.04
C SER A 63 55.56 -6.54 -15.44
N PRO A 64 54.24 -6.28 -15.28
CA PRO A 64 53.74 -4.93 -15.28
C PRO A 64 53.94 -4.38 -13.84
N THR A 65 54.54 -3.20 -13.77
CA THR A 65 54.57 -2.37 -12.56
C THR A 65 53.11 -2.03 -12.18
N PHE A 66 52.61 -2.73 -11.18
CA PHE A 66 51.35 -2.37 -10.54
C PHE A 66 51.55 -1.05 -9.79
N VAL A 67 50.91 0.01 -10.28
CA VAL A 67 50.64 1.20 -9.46
C VAL A 67 49.56 0.76 -8.47
N GLU A 68 49.97 0.60 -7.22
CA GLU A 68 49.09 0.27 -6.12
C GLU A 68 48.08 1.39 -5.91
N ALA A 69 46.88 1.26 -6.49
CA ALA A 69 45.77 2.13 -6.21
C ALA A 69 45.39 1.92 -4.74
N ALA A 70 45.58 2.93 -3.91
CA ALA A 70 45.19 2.90 -2.52
C ALA A 70 43.74 2.44 -2.39
N PRO A 71 43.41 1.43 -1.58
CA PRO A 71 42.03 1.02 -1.40
C PRO A 71 41.26 2.16 -0.77
N ILE A 72 40.22 2.65 -1.47
CA ILE A 72 39.22 3.54 -0.88
C ILE A 72 38.48 2.71 0.16
N ALA A 73 39.01 2.71 1.38
CA ALA A 73 38.38 2.09 2.53
C ALA A 73 37.17 2.95 2.94
N ILE A 74 36.07 2.78 2.23
CA ILE A 74 34.77 3.23 2.72
C ILE A 74 34.49 2.32 3.92
N GLY A 75 34.60 2.87 5.14
CA GLY A 75 34.42 2.09 6.36
C GLY A 75 33.09 1.33 6.32
N LEU A 76 33.08 0.08 6.80
CA LEU A 76 31.89 -0.77 6.88
C LEU A 76 30.69 -0.04 7.51
N ASP A 77 30.96 0.88 8.43
CA ASP A 77 29.94 1.72 9.08
C ASP A 77 29.29 2.74 8.12
N LYS A 78 30.06 3.30 7.17
CA LYS A 78 29.51 4.15 6.11
C LYS A 78 28.70 3.33 5.09
N ILE A 79 29.15 2.13 4.77
CA ILE A 79 28.41 1.21 3.89
C ILE A 79 27.13 0.77 4.60
N ARG A 80 27.18 0.41 5.90
CA ARG A 80 25.99 0.12 6.71
C ARG A 80 25.06 1.30 6.82
N ALA A 81 25.58 2.52 7.05
CA ALA A 81 24.77 3.76 7.08
C ALA A 81 24.13 4.06 5.72
N MET A 82 24.84 3.84 4.60
CA MET A 82 24.26 3.99 3.24
C MET A 82 23.20 2.92 2.95
N ILE A 83 23.39 1.68 3.42
CA ILE A 83 22.41 0.59 3.28
C ILE A 83 21.19 0.83 4.18
N ALA A 84 21.39 1.44 5.35
CA ALA A 84 20.34 1.76 6.32
C ALA A 84 19.62 3.08 6.03
N MET A 85 19.97 3.81 4.97
CA MET A 85 19.24 5.04 4.62
C MET A 85 17.80 4.70 4.23
N ARG A 86 16.84 5.28 4.95
CA ARG A 86 15.44 5.29 4.55
C ARG A 86 15.36 5.84 3.12
N SER A 87 14.73 5.11 2.22
CA SER A 87 14.82 5.44 0.79
C SER A 87 13.52 5.23 0.03
N LEU A 88 12.46 4.83 0.70
CA LEU A 88 11.11 4.72 0.12
C LEU A 88 10.05 5.17 1.13
N ALA A 89 8.91 5.61 0.63
CA ALA A 89 7.78 6.05 1.44
C ALA A 89 6.54 5.20 1.16
N VAL A 90 5.85 4.82 2.25
CA VAL A 90 4.59 4.08 2.24
C VAL A 90 3.54 4.96 2.90
N PHE A 91 2.48 5.29 2.18
CA PHE A 91 1.42 6.18 2.66
C PHE A 91 0.13 5.42 2.93
N ASP A 92 -0.57 5.79 4.00
CA ASP A 92 -2.02 5.67 4.00
C ASP A 92 -2.63 6.67 3.03
N LEU A 93 -3.89 6.47 2.65
CA LEU A 93 -4.59 7.32 1.69
C LEU A 93 -5.65 8.19 2.38
N GLY A 94 -6.64 7.58 3.03
CA GLY A 94 -7.69 8.31 3.74
C GLY A 94 -7.15 9.02 4.98
N GLY A 95 -7.48 10.30 5.19
CA GLY A 95 -6.97 11.08 6.32
C GLY A 95 -5.53 11.57 6.17
N VAL A 96 -4.77 11.05 5.18
CA VAL A 96 -3.37 11.45 4.92
C VAL A 96 -3.23 12.20 3.59
N LEU A 97 -3.72 11.62 2.50
CA LEU A 97 -3.67 12.21 1.14
C LEU A 97 -5.03 12.66 0.64
N ILE A 98 -6.10 12.04 1.13
CA ILE A 98 -7.48 12.29 0.71
C ILE A 98 -8.32 12.59 1.94
N ASP A 99 -9.01 13.72 1.92
CA ASP A 99 -10.02 14.06 2.92
C ASP A 99 -11.28 13.21 2.67
N TRP A 100 -11.28 12.00 3.28
CA TRP A 100 -12.41 11.09 3.30
C TRP A 100 -13.16 11.23 4.62
N ASN A 101 -14.44 11.59 4.53
CA ASN A 101 -15.30 11.66 5.71
C ASN A 101 -16.76 11.47 5.30
N PRO A 102 -17.49 10.48 5.85
CA PRO A 102 -18.92 10.32 5.53
C PRO A 102 -19.76 11.53 5.87
N ARG A 103 -19.32 12.38 6.81
CA ARG A 103 -20.01 13.63 7.16
C ARG A 103 -20.13 14.63 6.00
N HIS A 104 -19.23 14.58 5.02
CA HIS A 104 -19.33 15.42 3.82
C HIS A 104 -20.61 15.14 3.00
N LEU A 105 -21.03 13.88 2.92
CA LEU A 105 -22.29 13.49 2.31
C LEU A 105 -23.46 13.69 3.26
N TYR A 106 -23.36 13.14 4.47
CA TYR A 106 -24.52 13.04 5.36
C TYR A 106 -24.98 14.38 5.91
N ARG A 107 -24.11 15.37 6.05
CA ARG A 107 -24.50 16.75 6.38
C ARG A 107 -25.50 17.32 5.38
N LYS A 108 -25.36 16.98 4.09
CA LYS A 108 -26.30 17.37 3.04
C LYS A 108 -27.62 16.59 3.13
N LEU A 109 -27.55 15.28 3.46
CA LEU A 109 -28.73 14.42 3.54
C LEU A 109 -29.59 14.68 4.78
N PHE A 110 -29.01 15.27 5.81
CA PHE A 110 -29.71 15.67 7.04
C PHE A 110 -29.98 17.16 7.10
N ASP A 111 -29.86 17.90 5.98
CA ASP A 111 -30.08 19.34 5.88
C ASP A 111 -29.41 20.17 6.98
N GLY A 112 -28.23 19.71 7.41
CA GLY A 112 -27.42 20.34 8.47
C GLY A 112 -27.81 19.96 9.89
N ASP A 113 -28.75 19.02 10.11
CA ASP A 113 -29.02 18.48 11.45
C ASP A 113 -27.86 17.56 11.88
N GLU A 114 -26.83 18.16 12.48
CA GLU A 114 -25.62 17.48 12.96
C GLU A 114 -25.96 16.37 13.96
N LYS A 115 -26.95 16.60 14.84
CA LYS A 115 -27.33 15.62 15.87
C LYS A 115 -27.94 14.37 15.26
N ALA A 116 -28.85 14.50 14.32
CA ALA A 116 -29.47 13.37 13.62
C ALA A 116 -28.44 12.64 12.74
N MET A 117 -27.55 13.38 12.06
CA MET A 117 -26.46 12.83 11.28
C MET A 117 -25.51 11.99 12.15
N GLU A 118 -25.01 12.54 13.25
CA GLU A 118 -24.09 11.81 14.15
C GLU A 118 -24.76 10.58 14.77
N HIS A 119 -26.04 10.67 15.12
CA HIS A 119 -26.79 9.52 15.61
C HIS A 119 -26.86 8.42 14.54
N PHE A 120 -27.15 8.76 13.29
CA PHE A 120 -27.18 7.81 12.17
C PHE A 120 -25.81 7.13 11.96
N LEU A 121 -24.74 7.92 11.92
CA LEU A 121 -23.37 7.39 11.75
C LEU A 121 -22.88 6.57 12.95
N ALA A 122 -23.40 6.82 14.13
CA ALA A 122 -23.07 6.07 15.33
C ALA A 122 -23.89 4.77 15.52
N THR A 123 -25.09 4.68 14.91
CA THR A 123 -26.02 3.57 15.19
C THR A 123 -26.42 2.74 13.97
N VAL A 124 -26.29 3.28 12.76
CA VAL A 124 -26.72 2.62 11.52
C VAL A 124 -25.53 2.31 10.62
N CYS A 125 -24.93 3.31 10.00
CA CYS A 125 -23.73 3.14 9.16
C CYS A 125 -22.47 3.43 10.00
N THR A 126 -22.21 2.58 10.97
CA THR A 126 -21.14 2.77 11.96
C THR A 126 -19.73 2.58 11.35
N PRO A 127 -18.67 3.09 12.01
CA PRO A 127 -17.30 2.79 11.60
C PRO A 127 -17.00 1.28 11.53
N SER A 128 -17.54 0.49 12.47
CA SER A 128 -17.38 -0.98 12.45
C SER A 128 -18.17 -1.65 11.32
N TRP A 129 -19.30 -1.09 10.91
CA TRP A 129 -20.01 -1.52 9.71
C TRP A 129 -19.20 -1.22 8.45
N ASN A 130 -18.61 0.00 8.33
CA ASN A 130 -17.77 0.34 7.18
C ASN A 130 -16.52 -0.53 7.10
N ALA A 131 -15.86 -0.80 8.22
CA ALA A 131 -14.67 -1.65 8.27
C ALA A 131 -14.88 -3.05 7.68
N GLN A 132 -16.12 -3.58 7.68
CA GLN A 132 -16.42 -4.86 7.05
C GLN A 132 -16.37 -4.77 5.51
N GLN A 133 -16.73 -3.63 4.91
CA GLN A 133 -16.61 -3.39 3.47
C GLN A 133 -15.14 -3.19 3.09
N ASP A 134 -14.40 -2.50 3.96
CA ASP A 134 -12.95 -2.35 3.82
C ASP A 134 -12.22 -3.71 3.99
N ALA A 135 -12.85 -4.68 4.69
CA ALA A 135 -12.42 -6.08 4.77
C ALA A 135 -12.96 -6.97 3.63
N GLY A 136 -13.60 -6.39 2.61
CA GLY A 136 -14.03 -7.11 1.40
C GLY A 136 -15.48 -7.57 1.37
N ARG A 137 -16.32 -7.26 2.39
CA ARG A 137 -17.77 -7.48 2.28
C ARG A 137 -18.35 -6.57 1.20
N THR A 138 -19.25 -7.09 0.37
CA THR A 138 -19.90 -6.29 -0.68
C THR A 138 -20.84 -5.24 -0.10
N PHE A 139 -20.98 -4.08 -0.76
CA PHE A 139 -21.97 -3.09 -0.36
C PHE A 139 -23.40 -3.59 -0.54
N ALA A 140 -23.66 -4.46 -1.52
CA ALA A 140 -24.96 -5.10 -1.70
C ALA A 140 -25.39 -5.86 -0.43
N ASP A 141 -24.52 -6.74 0.11
CA ASP A 141 -24.81 -7.50 1.32
C ASP A 141 -24.86 -6.60 2.57
N ALA A 142 -23.96 -5.61 2.62
CA ALA A 142 -23.89 -4.66 3.71
C ALA A 142 -25.16 -3.83 3.84
N CYS A 143 -25.61 -3.24 2.73
CA CYS A 143 -26.84 -2.42 2.71
C CYS A 143 -28.09 -3.28 2.94
N ALA A 144 -28.16 -4.49 2.36
CA ALA A 144 -29.29 -5.39 2.55
C ALA A 144 -29.49 -5.75 4.04
N SER A 145 -28.41 -6.09 4.74
CA SER A 145 -28.48 -6.45 6.17
C SER A 145 -28.95 -5.29 7.06
N VAL A 146 -28.42 -4.09 6.81
CA VAL A 146 -28.75 -2.90 7.63
C VAL A 146 -30.16 -2.38 7.31
N ARG A 147 -30.62 -2.44 6.05
CA ARG A 147 -31.99 -2.07 5.67
C ARG A 147 -33.06 -2.92 6.36
N LEU A 148 -32.79 -4.20 6.60
CA LEU A 148 -33.70 -5.07 7.36
C LEU A 148 -33.90 -4.57 8.80
N ALA A 149 -32.83 -4.11 9.45
CA ALA A 149 -32.89 -3.57 10.80
C ALA A 149 -33.43 -2.12 10.84
N HIS A 150 -33.21 -1.34 9.77
CA HIS A 150 -33.52 0.09 9.70
C HIS A 150 -34.31 0.47 8.43
N PRO A 151 -35.52 -0.10 8.19
CA PRO A 151 -36.24 0.06 6.92
C PRO A 151 -36.63 1.52 6.60
N ARG A 152 -36.84 2.36 7.63
CA ARG A 152 -37.16 3.79 7.45
C ARG A 152 -35.97 4.61 6.96
N GLN A 153 -34.76 4.09 7.08
CA GLN A 153 -33.50 4.76 6.71
C GLN A 153 -32.88 4.19 5.44
N ALA A 154 -33.62 3.35 4.70
CA ALA A 154 -33.10 2.62 3.53
C ALA A 154 -32.38 3.56 2.53
N ARG A 155 -32.99 4.73 2.19
CA ARG A 155 -32.39 5.71 1.28
C ARG A 155 -31.04 6.29 1.80
N LEU A 156 -30.96 6.51 3.11
CA LEU A 156 -29.73 7.00 3.72
C LEU A 156 -28.63 5.92 3.70
N ILE A 157 -29.01 4.65 3.90
CA ILE A 157 -28.09 3.51 3.85
C ILE A 157 -27.55 3.32 2.43
N ASP A 158 -28.44 3.38 1.41
CA ASP A 158 -28.07 3.21 0.01
C ASP A 158 -27.17 4.34 -0.49
N ALA A 159 -27.39 5.56 -0.01
CA ALA A 159 -26.58 6.73 -0.36
C ALA A 159 -25.09 6.55 -0.01
N TRP A 160 -24.72 5.71 0.97
CA TRP A 160 -23.32 5.44 1.29
C TRP A 160 -22.52 4.95 0.08
N PHE A 161 -23.09 4.03 -0.69
CA PHE A 161 -22.44 3.50 -1.88
C PHE A 161 -22.75 4.32 -3.14
N GLU A 162 -24.03 4.66 -3.34
CA GLU A 162 -24.49 5.37 -4.55
C GLU A 162 -23.87 6.76 -4.70
N ARG A 163 -23.57 7.42 -3.56
CA ARG A 163 -23.03 8.77 -3.52
C ARG A 163 -21.66 8.83 -2.81
N TYR A 164 -20.90 7.74 -2.88
CA TYR A 164 -19.63 7.60 -2.18
C TYR A 164 -18.61 8.70 -2.53
N ASP A 165 -18.60 9.18 -3.77
CA ASP A 165 -17.71 10.24 -4.24
C ASP A 165 -17.88 11.56 -3.47
N GLU A 166 -19.08 11.81 -2.90
CA GLU A 166 -19.36 13.00 -2.09
C GLU A 166 -18.74 12.92 -0.68
N MET A 167 -18.30 11.75 -0.24
CA MET A 167 -17.55 11.57 1.01
C MET A 167 -16.07 11.94 0.84
N LEU A 168 -15.61 12.09 -0.40
CA LEU A 168 -14.25 12.50 -0.74
C LEU A 168 -14.25 14.02 -0.96
N ALA A 169 -13.94 14.84 0.06
CA ALA A 169 -13.94 16.30 -0.11
C ALA A 169 -12.88 16.77 -1.11
N GLY A 170 -11.72 16.11 -1.11
CA GLY A 170 -10.64 16.43 -2.04
C GLY A 170 -9.29 15.90 -1.58
N PRO A 171 -8.22 16.28 -2.27
CA PRO A 171 -6.86 15.99 -1.81
C PRO A 171 -6.50 16.86 -0.61
N ILE A 172 -5.71 16.32 0.31
CA ILE A 172 -5.00 17.11 1.34
C ILE A 172 -3.78 17.72 0.65
N LEU A 173 -3.97 18.92 0.09
CA LEU A 173 -3.04 19.53 -0.88
C LEU A 173 -1.60 19.56 -0.39
N GLY A 174 -1.34 20.01 0.85
CA GLY A 174 0.02 20.06 1.37
C GLY A 174 0.70 18.68 1.46
N THR A 175 -0.05 17.59 1.67
CA THR A 175 0.50 16.22 1.64
C THR A 175 0.74 15.77 0.20
N VAL A 176 -0.15 16.13 -0.72
CA VAL A 176 0.03 15.81 -2.15
C VAL A 176 1.24 16.57 -2.72
N ASP A 177 1.51 17.80 -2.27
CA ASP A 177 2.72 18.56 -2.65
C ASP A 177 3.99 17.84 -2.16
N LEU A 178 3.99 17.32 -0.93
CA LEU A 178 5.09 16.50 -0.41
C LEU A 178 5.26 15.19 -1.19
N LEU A 179 4.16 14.54 -1.57
CA LEU A 179 4.18 13.34 -2.41
C LEU A 179 4.82 13.67 -3.79
N ALA A 180 4.47 14.81 -4.38
CA ALA A 180 5.05 15.28 -5.65
C ALA A 180 6.56 15.58 -5.51
N GLU A 181 6.97 16.20 -4.40
CA GLU A 181 8.38 16.46 -4.11
C GLU A 181 9.19 15.16 -3.97
N LEU A 182 8.68 14.18 -3.21
CA LEU A 182 9.30 12.85 -3.08
C LEU A 182 9.42 12.16 -4.45
N ARG A 183 8.35 12.21 -5.26
CA ARG A 183 8.37 11.66 -6.64
C ARG A 183 9.42 12.31 -7.51
N ALA A 184 9.51 13.64 -7.50
CA ALA A 184 10.48 14.39 -8.28
C ALA A 184 11.92 14.05 -7.89
N ARG A 185 12.16 13.63 -6.65
CA ARG A 185 13.44 13.14 -6.13
C ARG A 185 13.71 11.68 -6.45
N GLY A 186 12.77 11.00 -7.10
CA GLY A 186 12.90 9.58 -7.43
C GLY A 186 12.69 8.63 -6.25
N VAL A 187 12.16 9.12 -5.12
CA VAL A 187 11.80 8.27 -3.97
C VAL A 187 10.69 7.30 -4.40
N PRO A 188 10.87 5.98 -4.24
CA PRO A 188 9.82 5.01 -4.50
C PRO A 188 8.64 5.24 -3.56
N LEU A 189 7.44 5.36 -4.13
CA LEU A 189 6.20 5.61 -3.42
C LEU A 189 5.33 4.36 -3.43
N TYR A 190 4.80 3.98 -2.29
CA TYR A 190 3.86 2.87 -2.11
C TYR A 190 2.68 3.31 -1.24
N ALA A 191 1.55 2.62 -1.36
CA ALA A 191 0.39 2.86 -0.50
C ALA A 191 -0.12 1.57 0.12
N LEU A 192 -0.49 1.64 1.41
CA LEU A 192 -1.15 0.58 2.17
C LEU A 192 -2.36 1.20 2.88
N SER A 193 -3.58 0.88 2.44
CA SER A 193 -4.78 1.57 2.90
C SER A 193 -5.95 0.62 3.18
N ASP A 194 -6.70 0.94 4.22
CA ASP A 194 -8.00 0.33 4.47
C ASP A 194 -9.02 1.01 3.56
N TRP A 195 -9.50 0.28 2.54
CA TRP A 195 -10.45 0.78 1.55
C TRP A 195 -11.20 -0.36 0.88
N SER A 196 -12.50 -0.20 0.67
CA SER A 196 -13.30 -1.18 -0.07
C SER A 196 -12.85 -1.30 -1.54
N ALA A 197 -12.76 -2.52 -2.04
CA ALA A 197 -12.45 -2.80 -3.45
C ALA A 197 -13.50 -2.22 -4.42
N GLU A 198 -14.75 -2.04 -3.98
CA GLU A 198 -15.84 -1.52 -4.82
C GLU A 198 -15.79 0.01 -4.95
N THR A 199 -15.29 0.74 -3.93
CA THR A 199 -15.26 2.21 -3.94
C THR A 199 -13.89 2.80 -4.29
N PHE A 200 -12.80 2.05 -4.15
CA PHE A 200 -11.47 2.51 -4.54
C PHE A 200 -11.36 2.97 -6.01
N PRO A 201 -12.03 2.32 -6.99
CA PRO A 201 -12.05 2.80 -8.37
C PRO A 201 -12.62 4.23 -8.55
N VAL A 202 -13.48 4.69 -7.64
CA VAL A 202 -13.98 6.07 -7.65
C VAL A 202 -12.85 7.05 -7.35
N ALA A 203 -12.04 6.76 -6.31
CA ALA A 203 -10.88 7.56 -5.96
C ALA A 203 -9.83 7.59 -7.09
N LEU A 204 -9.56 6.43 -7.72
CA LEU A 204 -8.63 6.33 -8.85
C LEU A 204 -9.02 7.17 -10.06
N LYS A 205 -10.31 7.32 -10.32
CA LYS A 205 -10.81 8.19 -11.40
C LYS A 205 -10.67 9.66 -11.07
N ARG A 206 -10.81 10.00 -9.78
CA ARG A 206 -10.86 11.38 -9.30
C ARG A 206 -9.49 11.98 -9.01
N PHE A 207 -8.56 11.17 -8.49
CA PHE A 207 -7.25 11.63 -8.01
C PHE A 207 -6.10 11.04 -8.83
N GLU A 208 -5.55 11.86 -9.74
CA GLU A 208 -4.45 11.45 -10.62
C GLU A 208 -3.20 11.04 -9.85
N PHE A 209 -2.90 11.67 -8.71
CA PHE A 209 -1.72 11.37 -7.90
C PHE A 209 -1.68 9.92 -7.38
N LEU A 210 -2.81 9.21 -7.32
CA LEU A 210 -2.85 7.79 -6.97
C LEU A 210 -2.08 6.91 -8.00
N ARG A 211 -1.86 7.41 -9.20
CA ARG A 211 -1.06 6.74 -10.24
C ARG A 211 0.45 6.95 -10.09
N TRP A 212 0.87 7.78 -9.13
CA TRP A 212 2.29 8.02 -8.87
C TRP A 212 2.93 6.93 -8.03
N PHE A 213 2.12 6.11 -7.37
CA PHE A 213 2.59 4.98 -6.57
C PHE A 213 3.10 3.84 -7.46
N ARG A 214 4.21 3.22 -7.08
CA ARG A 214 4.74 1.99 -7.70
C ARG A 214 3.89 0.78 -7.37
N GLY A 215 3.25 0.79 -6.21
CA GLY A 215 2.35 -0.26 -5.77
C GLY A 215 1.36 0.27 -4.74
N VAL A 216 0.13 -0.23 -4.83
CA VAL A 216 -0.96 0.08 -3.89
C VAL A 216 -1.58 -1.24 -3.46
N LEU A 217 -1.66 -1.46 -2.16
CA LEU A 217 -2.38 -2.58 -1.57
C LEU A 217 -3.54 -2.02 -0.74
N ILE A 218 -4.76 -2.43 -1.09
CA ILE A 218 -5.97 -2.06 -0.35
C ILE A 218 -6.59 -3.28 0.31
N SER A 219 -7.06 -3.09 1.52
CA SER A 219 -7.63 -4.12 2.40
C SER A 219 -8.78 -4.90 1.76
N GLY A 220 -9.68 -4.22 1.06
CA GLY A 220 -10.85 -4.82 0.41
C GLY A 220 -10.53 -5.83 -0.70
N GLN A 221 -9.29 -5.85 -1.20
CA GLN A 221 -8.84 -6.83 -2.19
C GLN A 221 -8.33 -8.13 -1.57
N VAL A 222 -7.90 -8.08 -0.30
CA VAL A 222 -7.21 -9.18 0.37
C VAL A 222 -7.89 -9.64 1.66
N GLY A 223 -8.91 -8.90 2.14
CA GLY A 223 -9.66 -9.24 3.33
C GLY A 223 -8.91 -9.01 4.65
N LEU A 224 -7.86 -8.22 4.65
CA LEU A 224 -7.03 -7.90 5.81
C LEU A 224 -7.07 -6.39 6.07
N LEU A 225 -7.18 -5.97 7.32
CA LEU A 225 -7.23 -4.57 7.75
C LEU A 225 -6.01 -4.20 8.57
N LYS A 226 -5.58 -2.94 8.54
CA LYS A 226 -4.66 -2.40 9.53
C LYS A 226 -5.35 -2.34 10.91
N PRO A 227 -4.68 -2.65 12.00
CA PRO A 227 -3.25 -2.93 12.14
C PRO A 227 -2.87 -4.42 12.14
N ASP A 228 -3.65 -5.31 11.48
CA ASP A 228 -3.32 -6.75 11.41
C ASP A 228 -1.89 -6.95 10.85
N PRO A 229 -0.99 -7.63 11.57
CA PRO A 229 0.39 -7.87 11.11
C PRO A 229 0.45 -8.64 9.78
N HIS A 230 -0.51 -9.51 9.47
CA HIS A 230 -0.54 -10.23 8.20
C HIS A 230 -0.73 -9.28 7.00
N PHE A 231 -1.41 -8.14 7.20
CA PHE A 231 -1.58 -7.17 6.13
C PHE A 231 -0.26 -6.45 5.80
N PHE A 232 0.52 -6.07 6.83
CA PHE A 232 1.86 -5.50 6.65
C PHE A 232 2.83 -6.52 6.05
N GLN A 233 2.81 -7.77 6.53
CA GLN A 233 3.62 -8.84 5.97
C GLN A 233 3.32 -9.05 4.48
N LEU A 234 2.04 -9.20 4.12
CA LEU A 234 1.61 -9.35 2.73
C LEU A 234 2.06 -8.19 1.84
N PHE A 235 1.97 -6.95 2.36
CA PHE A 235 2.42 -5.76 1.65
C PHE A 235 3.94 -5.81 1.35
N LEU A 236 4.75 -6.10 2.37
CA LEU A 236 6.21 -6.18 2.24
C LEU A 236 6.62 -7.29 1.25
N GLU A 237 5.99 -8.46 1.34
CA GLU A 237 6.25 -9.60 0.43
C GLU A 237 5.80 -9.29 -1.00
N THR A 238 4.62 -8.68 -1.18
CA THR A 238 4.05 -8.38 -2.50
C THR A 238 4.96 -7.47 -3.31
N PHE A 239 5.53 -6.46 -2.66
CA PHE A 239 6.35 -5.44 -3.34
C PHE A 239 7.85 -5.65 -3.16
N GLY A 240 8.27 -6.67 -2.43
CA GLY A 240 9.70 -6.96 -2.16
C GLY A 240 10.37 -5.84 -1.39
N ILE A 241 9.66 -5.24 -0.42
CA ILE A 241 10.14 -4.09 0.36
C ILE A 241 10.96 -4.57 1.55
N ASP A 242 12.18 -4.05 1.68
CA ASP A 242 12.95 -4.12 2.92
C ASP A 242 12.37 -3.09 3.91
N PRO A 243 11.77 -3.54 5.03
CA PRO A 243 11.15 -2.64 6.00
C PRO A 243 12.16 -1.67 6.62
N ALA A 244 13.43 -2.05 6.77
CA ALA A 244 14.46 -1.16 7.28
C ALA A 244 14.70 0.08 6.41
N ARG A 245 14.25 0.07 5.16
CA ARG A 245 14.37 1.18 4.20
C ARG A 245 13.08 1.99 4.06
N ALA A 246 12.00 1.56 4.71
CA ALA A 246 10.67 2.13 4.53
C ALA A 246 10.34 3.17 5.61
N ILE A 247 9.76 4.29 5.17
CA ILE A 247 9.04 5.23 6.01
C ILE A 247 7.55 4.97 5.82
N TYR A 248 6.84 4.70 6.93
CA TYR A 248 5.40 4.47 6.92
C TYR A 248 4.66 5.66 7.52
N ILE A 249 3.69 6.22 6.80
CA ILE A 249 2.97 7.45 7.14
C ILE A 249 1.48 7.13 7.24
N ASP A 250 0.90 7.33 8.43
CA ASP A 250 -0.50 7.01 8.73
C ASP A 250 -1.00 7.91 9.87
N ASP A 251 -2.28 8.27 9.88
CA ASP A 251 -2.90 9.13 10.89
C ASP A 251 -3.31 8.37 12.17
N ARG A 252 -3.19 7.02 12.18
CA ARG A 252 -3.59 6.17 13.29
C ARG A 252 -2.41 5.54 14.00
N LYS A 253 -2.27 5.86 15.30
CA LYS A 253 -1.20 5.32 16.16
C LYS A 253 -1.05 3.79 16.12
N PRO A 254 -2.14 2.96 16.15
CA PRO A 254 -2.01 1.51 16.07
C PRO A 254 -1.36 1.04 14.76
N ASN A 255 -1.65 1.69 13.63
CA ASN A 255 -1.08 1.35 12.33
C ASN A 255 0.41 1.68 12.28
N VAL A 256 0.79 2.86 12.79
CA VAL A 256 2.20 3.28 12.93
C VAL A 256 2.97 2.29 13.81
N ALA A 257 2.40 1.88 14.94
CA ALA A 257 3.02 0.91 15.85
C ALA A 257 3.19 -0.47 15.18
N ALA A 258 2.19 -0.93 14.41
CA ALA A 258 2.28 -2.18 13.65
C ALA A 258 3.39 -2.13 12.60
N ALA A 259 3.50 -1.04 11.83
CA ALA A 259 4.58 -0.85 10.86
C ALA A 259 5.97 -0.87 11.53
N ALA A 260 6.10 -0.21 12.69
CA ALA A 260 7.34 -0.20 13.46
C ALA A 260 7.75 -1.59 13.96
N ALA A 261 6.78 -2.45 14.30
CA ALA A 261 7.05 -3.85 14.69
C ALA A 261 7.70 -4.68 13.55
N PHE A 262 7.50 -4.29 12.30
CA PHE A 262 8.18 -4.87 11.13
C PHE A 262 9.54 -4.20 10.83
N GLY A 263 9.94 -3.15 11.56
CA GLY A 263 11.20 -2.42 11.36
C GLY A 263 11.09 -1.22 10.41
N MET A 264 9.88 -0.82 9.99
CA MET A 264 9.67 0.43 9.29
C MET A 264 9.82 1.63 10.24
N GLU A 265 10.27 2.77 9.73
CA GLU A 265 10.20 4.04 10.48
C GLU A 265 8.77 4.59 10.37
N GLY A 266 8.04 4.61 11.49
CA GLY A 266 6.66 5.09 11.52
C GLY A 266 6.59 6.58 11.76
N ILE A 267 5.82 7.30 10.94
CA ILE A 267 5.46 8.72 11.13
C ILE A 267 3.95 8.80 11.38
N LEU A 268 3.58 9.30 12.55
CA LEU A 268 2.19 9.62 12.82
C LEU A 268 1.84 10.94 12.13
N PHE A 269 0.98 10.86 11.13
CA PHE A 269 0.49 12.03 10.42
C PHE A 269 -0.47 12.84 11.30
N THR A 270 -0.26 14.15 11.37
CA THR A 270 -1.16 15.11 12.01
C THR A 270 -1.59 16.20 11.04
N ASP A 271 -0.63 16.73 10.30
CA ASP A 271 -0.81 17.78 9.31
C ASP A 271 0.38 17.82 8.32
N PRO A 272 0.25 18.47 7.16
CA PRO A 272 1.32 18.53 6.17
C PRO A 272 2.61 19.22 6.64
N PRO A 273 2.59 20.34 7.41
CA PRO A 273 3.80 20.93 7.96
C PRO A 273 4.58 20.01 8.88
N ALA A 274 3.89 19.30 9.78
CA ALA A 274 4.51 18.32 10.66
C ALA A 274 5.12 17.15 9.87
N LEU A 275 4.40 16.64 8.87
CA LEU A 275 4.93 15.61 7.98
C LEU A 275 6.20 16.09 7.26
N ARG A 276 6.22 17.34 6.77
CA ARG A 276 7.42 17.91 6.14
C ARG A 276 8.62 17.87 7.07
N ALA A 277 8.45 18.31 8.31
CA ALA A 277 9.52 18.30 9.31
C ALA A 277 10.06 16.88 9.56
N GLU A 278 9.16 15.89 9.65
CA GLU A 278 9.54 14.50 9.82
C GLU A 278 10.27 13.94 8.58
N LEU A 279 9.82 14.25 7.36
CA LEU A 279 10.50 13.83 6.13
C LEU A 279 11.91 14.43 5.99
N VAL A 280 12.12 15.66 6.49
CA VAL A 280 13.46 16.28 6.62
C VAL A 280 14.29 15.52 7.65
N ARG A 281 13.72 15.25 8.84
CA ARG A 281 14.40 14.53 9.94
C ARG A 281 14.90 13.15 9.48
N VAL A 282 14.11 12.42 8.69
CA VAL A 282 14.50 11.10 8.20
C VAL A 282 15.32 11.14 6.89
N GLY A 283 15.59 12.34 6.35
CA GLY A 283 16.47 12.57 5.20
C GLY A 283 15.86 12.25 3.84
N LEU A 284 14.52 12.14 3.71
CA LEU A 284 13.85 11.92 2.41
C LEU A 284 13.72 13.21 1.60
N ILE A 285 13.65 14.37 2.26
CA ILE A 285 13.66 15.69 1.62
C ILE A 285 14.68 16.60 2.32
N PRO A 286 15.21 17.67 1.68
CA PRO A 286 16.09 18.63 2.31
C PRO A 286 15.33 19.54 3.27
N GLY A 287 16.05 20.12 4.25
CA GLY A 287 15.55 21.18 5.10
C GLY A 287 15.49 22.53 4.41
#